data_1c3041db39268b63f30bcff6e5ff36b6
#
_entry.id   1c3041db39268b63f30bcff6e5ff36b6
#
_cell.length_a   1.000
_cell.length_b   1.000
_cell.length_c   1.000
_cell.angle_alpha   90.00
_cell.angle_beta   90.00
_cell.angle_gamma   90.00
#
_symmetry.space_group_name_H-M   'P 1'
#
loop_
_entity.id
_entity.type
_entity.pdbx_description
1 polymer ?
#
loop_
_entity_poly.entity_id
_entity_poly.type
_entity_poly.pdbx_seq_one_letter_code
_entity_poly.pdbx_strand_id
1 'polypeptide(L)'
;MTICGASGGERPDFDIREVYQRHRRIIGAPLGNDADMRASVAAICSGAVDPIIHAVLPLSEIRTAHRIMEAREHFGKVVMVP
;
A
#
# COMPACT_ATOMS: atom_id res chain seq x y z
N MET A 1 12.60 -8.04 -6.24
CA MET A 1 11.95 -7.18 -5.21
C MET A 1 11.30 -6.01 -5.91
N THR A 2 10.05 -5.71 -5.58
CA THR A 2 9.33 -4.54 -6.10
C THR A 2 9.15 -3.53 -4.97
N ILE A 3 9.41 -2.25 -5.24
CA ILE A 3 9.31 -1.15 -4.29
C ILE A 3 8.18 -0.23 -4.77
N CYS A 4 7.14 -0.08 -3.95
CA CYS A 4 5.96 0.73 -4.27
C CYS A 4 5.68 1.84 -3.25
N GLY A 5 6.64 2.17 -2.40
CA GLY A 5 6.53 3.25 -1.41
C GLY A 5 7.75 3.36 -0.53
N ALA A 6 7.80 4.42 0.26
CA ALA A 6 8.92 4.77 1.12
C ALA A 6 8.50 5.04 2.58
N SER A 7 7.36 4.50 3.02
CA SER A 7 6.84 4.72 4.38
C SER A 7 7.78 4.23 5.50
N GLY A 8 8.71 3.32 5.17
CA GLY A 8 9.73 2.82 6.09
C GLY A 8 11.03 3.64 6.11
N GLY A 9 11.17 4.63 5.23
CA GLY A 9 12.36 5.43 5.04
C GLY A 9 12.71 5.57 3.57
N GLU A 10 13.35 6.70 3.22
CA GLU A 10 13.69 7.04 1.83
C GLU A 10 15.03 6.45 1.36
N ARG A 11 15.90 6.07 2.29
CA ARG A 11 17.26 5.60 2.02
C ARG A 11 17.53 4.28 2.74
N PRO A 12 17.09 3.14 2.18
CA PRO A 12 17.39 1.85 2.77
C PRO A 12 18.86 1.48 2.55
N ASP A 13 19.51 0.97 3.59
CA ASP A 13 20.79 0.31 3.46
C ASP A 13 20.59 -1.13 3.00
N PHE A 14 21.31 -1.55 1.94
CA PHE A 14 21.33 -2.95 1.53
C PHE A 14 22.71 -3.33 0.99
N ASP A 15 23.09 -4.59 1.18
CA ASP A 15 24.35 -5.12 0.65
C ASP A 15 24.21 -5.36 -0.87
N ILE A 16 24.96 -4.59 -1.66
CA ILE A 16 24.95 -4.72 -3.13
C ILE A 16 25.36 -6.13 -3.59
N ARG A 17 26.16 -6.87 -2.79
CA ARG A 17 26.54 -8.24 -3.07
C ARG A 17 25.35 -9.18 -3.10
N GLU A 18 24.38 -8.96 -2.22
CA GLU A 18 23.11 -9.71 -2.19
C GLU A 18 22.34 -9.56 -3.51
N VAL A 19 22.47 -8.43 -4.17
CA VAL A 19 21.80 -8.16 -5.45
C VAL A 19 22.46 -8.92 -6.60
N TYR A 20 23.78 -8.73 -6.81
CA TYR A 20 24.43 -9.32 -7.97
C TYR A 20 24.73 -10.81 -7.83
N GLN A 21 25.14 -11.28 -6.62
CA GLN A 21 25.46 -12.70 -6.41
C GLN A 21 24.24 -13.60 -6.48
N ARG A 22 23.06 -13.07 -6.12
CA ARG A 22 21.81 -13.82 -6.16
C ARG A 22 20.95 -13.51 -7.37
N HIS A 23 21.50 -12.85 -8.39
CA HIS A 23 20.76 -12.45 -9.61
C HIS A 23 19.43 -11.75 -9.34
N ARG A 24 19.36 -10.94 -8.27
CA ARG A 24 18.13 -10.24 -7.89
C ARG A 24 17.90 -9.00 -8.75
N ARG A 25 16.65 -8.62 -8.87
CA ARG A 25 16.22 -7.37 -9.51
C ARG A 25 15.52 -6.49 -8.52
N ILE A 26 15.77 -5.19 -8.58
CA ILE A 26 15.05 -4.15 -7.84
C ILE A 26 14.25 -3.36 -8.87
N ILE A 27 12.93 -3.32 -8.71
CA ILE A 27 12.01 -2.71 -9.66
C ILE A 27 11.17 -1.69 -8.90
N GLY A 28 11.18 -0.44 -9.36
CA GLY A 28 10.27 0.59 -8.86
C GLY A 28 8.88 0.41 -9.47
N ALA A 29 7.85 0.52 -8.65
CA ALA A 29 6.46 0.52 -9.09
C ALA A 29 5.83 1.84 -8.62
N PRO A 30 5.72 2.85 -9.50
CA PRO A 30 5.06 4.11 -9.17
C PRO A 30 3.55 3.93 -9.05
N LEU A 31 2.87 5.00 -8.66
CA LEU A 31 1.40 5.05 -8.68
C LEU A 31 0.88 4.82 -10.10
N GLY A 32 -0.29 4.20 -10.20
CA GLY A 32 -0.97 3.99 -11.47
C GLY A 32 -1.57 5.28 -12.05
N ASN A 33 -2.02 5.20 -13.28
CA ASN A 33 -2.76 6.24 -13.96
C ASN A 33 -4.28 6.03 -13.84
N ASP A 34 -5.09 6.89 -14.47
CA ASP A 34 -6.55 6.80 -14.44
C ASP A 34 -7.10 5.47 -14.99
N ALA A 35 -6.45 4.89 -15.99
CA ALA A 35 -6.86 3.60 -16.54
C ALA A 35 -6.60 2.47 -15.54
N ASP A 36 -5.46 2.52 -14.85
CA ASP A 36 -5.13 1.56 -13.78
C ASP A 36 -6.11 1.67 -12.61
N MET A 37 -6.50 2.89 -12.24
CA MET A 37 -7.49 3.13 -11.19
C MET A 37 -8.85 2.53 -11.59
N ARG A 38 -9.33 2.78 -12.81
CA ARG A 38 -10.60 2.22 -13.30
C ARG A 38 -10.57 0.69 -13.32
N ALA A 39 -9.48 0.10 -13.78
CA ALA A 39 -9.30 -1.34 -13.81
C ALA A 39 -9.30 -1.94 -12.39
N SER A 40 -8.64 -1.28 -11.43
CA SER A 40 -8.59 -1.71 -10.04
C SER A 40 -9.98 -1.64 -9.38
N VAL A 41 -10.73 -0.57 -9.60
CA VAL A 41 -12.11 -0.43 -9.11
C VAL A 41 -13.01 -1.51 -9.72
N ALA A 42 -12.91 -1.74 -11.03
CA ALA A 42 -13.69 -2.79 -11.70
C ALA A 42 -13.37 -4.19 -11.13
N ALA A 43 -12.10 -4.48 -10.86
CA ALA A 43 -11.69 -5.75 -10.25
C ALA A 43 -12.25 -5.95 -8.84
N ILE A 44 -12.31 -4.89 -8.03
CA ILE A 44 -12.94 -4.92 -6.70
C ILE A 44 -14.45 -5.11 -6.83
N CYS A 45 -15.12 -4.34 -7.68
CA CYS A 45 -16.57 -4.43 -7.88
C CYS A 45 -17.03 -5.79 -8.43
N SER A 46 -16.20 -6.44 -9.23
CA SER A 46 -16.49 -7.79 -9.76
C SER A 46 -16.18 -8.92 -8.77
N GLY A 47 -15.57 -8.61 -7.63
CA GLY A 47 -15.11 -9.61 -6.66
C GLY A 47 -13.83 -10.34 -7.07
N ALA A 48 -13.16 -9.93 -8.17
CA ALA A 48 -11.89 -10.52 -8.57
C ALA A 48 -10.74 -10.17 -7.60
N VAL A 49 -10.89 -9.06 -6.87
CA VAL A 49 -9.99 -8.63 -5.79
C VAL A 49 -10.84 -8.33 -4.57
N ASP A 50 -10.49 -8.94 -3.45
CA ASP A 50 -11.10 -8.66 -2.15
C ASP A 50 -10.08 -7.94 -1.24
N PRO A 51 -10.17 -6.61 -1.11
CA PRO A 51 -9.22 -5.87 -0.29
C PRO A 51 -9.47 -6.14 1.20
N ILE A 52 -8.40 -6.41 1.93
CA ILE A 52 -8.48 -6.56 3.38
C ILE A 52 -8.82 -5.20 4.01
N ILE A 53 -9.94 -5.11 4.71
CA ILE A 53 -10.38 -3.93 5.44
C ILE A 53 -10.07 -4.12 6.92
N HIS A 54 -9.21 -3.26 7.46
CA HIS A 54 -8.88 -3.25 8.90
C HIS A 54 -10.00 -2.62 9.72
N ALA A 55 -10.48 -1.46 9.29
CA ALA A 55 -11.55 -0.73 9.97
C ALA A 55 -12.37 0.12 8.98
N VAL A 56 -13.64 0.28 9.28
CA VAL A 56 -14.54 1.25 8.64
C VAL A 56 -14.97 2.24 9.71
N LEU A 57 -14.65 3.51 9.52
CA LEU A 57 -14.90 4.58 10.50
C LEU A 57 -15.70 5.71 9.86
N PRO A 58 -16.57 6.39 10.61
CA PRO A 58 -17.24 7.60 10.12
C PRO A 58 -16.23 8.74 9.98
N LEU A 59 -16.48 9.69 9.08
CA LEU A 59 -15.60 10.85 8.87
C LEU A 59 -15.35 11.66 10.16
N SER A 60 -16.28 11.66 11.10
CA SER A 60 -16.13 12.30 12.41
C SER A 60 -14.96 11.72 13.21
N GLU A 61 -14.55 10.48 12.93
CA GLU A 61 -13.44 9.80 13.60
C GLU A 61 -12.12 9.87 12.82
N ILE A 62 -11.94 10.86 11.94
CA ILE A 62 -10.72 11.03 11.13
C ILE A 62 -9.44 11.03 11.97
N ARG A 63 -9.49 11.60 13.18
CA ARG A 63 -8.32 11.61 14.10
C ARG A 63 -7.92 10.21 14.55
N THR A 64 -8.91 9.34 14.78
CA THR A 64 -8.69 7.93 15.14
C THR A 64 -8.07 7.17 13.96
N ALA A 65 -8.57 7.40 12.74
CA ALA A 65 -8.01 6.82 11.53
C ALA A 65 -6.53 7.21 11.32
N HIS A 66 -6.20 8.49 11.47
CA HIS A 66 -4.80 8.96 11.37
C HIS A 66 -3.91 8.30 12.42
N ARG A 67 -4.36 8.23 13.68
CA ARG A 67 -3.58 7.59 14.75
C ARG A 67 -3.29 6.12 14.44
N ILE A 68 -4.26 5.35 13.94
CA ILE A 68 -4.07 3.96 13.53
C ILE A 68 -3.03 3.86 12.41
N MET A 69 -3.07 4.76 11.43
CA MET A 69 -2.12 4.81 10.33
C MET A 69 -0.71 5.14 10.80
N GLU A 70 -0.56 6.15 11.65
CA GLU A 70 0.73 6.61 12.20
C GLU A 70 1.37 5.56 13.10
N ALA A 71 0.57 4.90 13.94
CA ALA A 71 1.03 3.82 14.81
C ALA A 71 1.40 2.54 14.05
N ARG A 72 1.03 2.43 12.75
CA ARG A 72 1.26 1.23 11.92
C ARG A 72 0.65 -0.05 12.51
N GLU A 73 -0.45 0.08 13.26
CA GLU A 73 -1.13 -1.02 13.93
C GLU A 73 -2.18 -1.71 13.05
N HIS A 74 -2.32 -1.28 11.81
CA HIS A 74 -3.31 -1.81 10.88
C HIS A 74 -2.71 -2.80 9.90
N PHE A 75 -3.50 -3.80 9.55
CA PHE A 75 -3.26 -4.68 8.41
C PHE A 75 -4.42 -4.55 7.42
N GLY A 76 -4.13 -4.08 6.22
CA GLY A 76 -5.15 -3.76 5.21
C GLY A 76 -5.47 -2.27 5.14
N LYS A 77 -6.71 -1.93 4.86
CA LYS A 77 -7.18 -0.55 4.61
C LYS A 77 -8.03 -0.03 5.75
N VAL A 78 -7.84 1.23 6.11
CA VAL A 78 -8.77 1.99 6.93
C VAL A 78 -9.66 2.80 5.98
N VAL A 79 -10.96 2.54 6.02
CA VAL A 79 -11.96 3.16 5.15
C VAL A 79 -12.75 4.18 5.94
N MET A 80 -12.93 5.37 5.38
CA MET A 80 -13.77 6.42 5.96
C MET A 80 -15.08 6.48 5.20
N VAL A 81 -16.18 6.57 5.93
CA VAL A 81 -17.53 6.74 5.37
C VAL A 81 -18.14 8.05 5.85
N PRO A 82 -18.97 8.70 5.01
CA PRO A 82 -19.68 9.93 5.39
C PRO A 82 -20.58 9.75 6.59
#